data_5e23c3c688417f62b3c2e9a033cfefda
#
_entry.id   5e23c3c688417f62b3c2e9a033cfefda
#
_cell.length_a   1.000
_cell.length_b   1.000
_cell.length_c   1.000
_cell.angle_alpha   90.00
_cell.angle_beta   90.00
_cell.angle_gamma   90.00
#
_symmetry.space_group_name_H-M   'P 1'
#
loop_
_entity.id
_entity.type
_entity.pdbx_description
1 polymer ?
#
loop_
_entity_poly.entity_id
_entity_poly.type
_entity_poly.pdbx_seq_one_letter_code
_entity_poly.pdbx_strand_id
1 'polypeptide(L)'
;MPETDPRFQQAIKLFNAGEWYSAHDVFEEIWHETADPERRSVQGILQVAVAQLHLQRGNQRGATILFGEALGRLRRPGTPDLGLDLEGLCVCVAERLRLLQQGDDPELCTVPELGLNREMGSSVPRFEADC
;
A
#
# COMPACT_ATOMS: atom_id res chain seq x y z
N MET A 1 5.82 5.00 17.63
CA MET A 1 5.39 3.89 16.78
C MET A 1 4.26 4.37 15.89
N PRO A 2 4.37 4.20 14.60
CA PRO A 2 3.35 4.72 13.68
C PRO A 2 1.94 4.20 13.99
N GLU A 3 1.81 2.92 14.33
CA GLU A 3 0.49 2.32 14.52
C GLU A 3 -0.25 2.88 15.73
N THR A 4 0.42 3.57 16.64
CA THR A 4 -0.24 4.21 17.78
C THR A 4 -0.48 5.70 17.57
N ASP A 5 -0.05 6.25 16.45
CA ASP A 5 -0.26 7.65 16.11
C ASP A 5 -1.69 7.83 15.57
N PRO A 6 -2.46 8.78 16.11
CA PRO A 6 -3.83 9.01 15.61
C PRO A 6 -3.89 9.30 14.11
N ARG A 7 -2.85 9.93 13.57
CA ARG A 7 -2.79 10.20 12.14
C ARG A 7 -2.73 8.93 11.31
N PHE A 8 -2.23 7.83 11.88
CA PHE A 8 -2.10 6.57 11.15
C PHE A 8 -3.48 6.04 10.75
N GLN A 9 -4.43 6.05 11.69
CA GLN A 9 -5.80 5.61 11.38
C GLN A 9 -6.46 6.52 10.35
N GLN A 10 -6.22 7.81 10.45
CA GLN A 10 -6.72 8.76 9.47
C GLN A 10 -6.17 8.46 8.07
N ALA A 11 -4.87 8.22 7.99
CA ALA A 11 -4.22 7.92 6.71
C ALA A 11 -4.75 6.64 6.10
N ILE A 12 -4.99 5.61 6.92
CA ILE A 12 -5.56 4.34 6.46
C ILE A 12 -6.96 4.58 5.88
N LYS A 13 -7.79 5.36 6.56
CA LYS A 13 -9.13 5.65 6.07
C LYS A 13 -9.10 6.37 4.73
N LEU A 14 -8.20 7.34 4.60
CA LEU A 14 -8.05 8.07 3.35
C LEU A 14 -7.59 7.15 2.22
N PHE A 15 -6.62 6.29 2.51
CA PHE A 15 -6.10 5.33 1.55
C PHE A 15 -7.24 4.42 1.07
N ASN A 16 -8.00 3.87 2.01
CA ASN A 16 -9.07 2.93 1.67
C ASN A 16 -10.26 3.60 0.99
N ALA A 17 -10.36 4.92 1.12
CA ALA A 17 -11.38 5.69 0.42
C ALA A 17 -10.91 6.13 -0.98
N GLY A 18 -9.69 5.81 -1.37
CA GLY A 18 -9.17 6.22 -2.66
C GLY A 18 -8.73 7.67 -2.70
N GLU A 19 -8.60 8.31 -1.55
CA GLU A 19 -8.13 9.69 -1.44
C GLU A 19 -6.61 9.69 -1.42
N TRP A 20 -6.02 9.39 -2.56
CA TRP A 20 -4.59 9.08 -2.64
C TRP A 20 -3.69 10.24 -2.27
N TYR A 21 -4.04 11.45 -2.72
CA TYR A 21 -3.24 12.62 -2.40
C TYR A 21 -3.25 12.90 -0.90
N SER A 22 -4.45 12.90 -0.31
CA SER A 22 -4.59 13.19 1.12
C SER A 22 -3.93 12.10 1.96
N ALA A 23 -4.08 10.83 1.56
CA ALA A 23 -3.42 9.73 2.25
C ALA A 23 -1.91 9.90 2.20
N HIS A 24 -1.38 10.24 1.02
CA HIS A 24 0.04 10.48 0.84
C HIS A 24 0.54 11.55 1.80
N ASP A 25 -0.17 12.68 1.88
CA ASP A 25 0.24 13.78 2.76
C ASP A 25 0.36 13.34 4.21
N VAL A 26 -0.64 12.61 4.72
CA VAL A 26 -0.64 12.20 6.12
C VAL A 26 0.44 11.14 6.36
N PHE A 27 0.57 10.18 5.46
CA PHE A 27 1.64 9.18 5.60
C PHE A 27 3.03 9.82 5.54
N GLU A 28 3.20 10.85 4.73
CA GLU A 28 4.49 11.52 4.62
C GLU A 28 4.86 12.24 5.92
N GLU A 29 3.87 12.86 6.58
CA GLU A 29 4.11 13.47 7.89
C GLU A 29 4.60 12.42 8.90
N ILE A 30 3.93 11.27 8.92
CA ILE A 30 4.32 10.19 9.82
C ILE A 30 5.71 9.67 9.47
N TRP A 31 5.98 9.51 8.18
CA TRP A 31 7.25 9.01 7.69
C TRP A 31 8.42 9.89 8.14
N HIS A 32 8.25 11.21 8.08
CA HIS A 32 9.30 12.12 8.51
C HIS A 32 9.68 11.94 9.99
N GLU A 33 8.75 11.45 10.80
CA GLU A 33 8.94 11.30 12.24
C GLU A 33 9.22 9.86 12.65
N THR A 34 9.34 8.95 11.71
CA THR A 34 9.46 7.53 12.00
C THR A 34 10.87 7.05 11.67
N ALA A 35 11.45 6.24 12.57
CA ALA A 35 12.75 5.62 12.36
C ALA A 35 12.58 4.23 11.75
N ASP A 36 13.66 3.72 11.15
CA ASP A 36 13.68 2.35 10.68
C ASP A 36 13.61 1.38 11.86
N PRO A 37 13.05 0.20 11.68
CA PRO A 37 12.55 -0.37 10.41
C PRO A 37 11.14 0.06 10.04
N GLU A 38 10.38 0.65 10.94
CA GLU A 38 8.99 1.05 10.69
C GLU A 38 8.89 2.07 9.57
N ARG A 39 9.90 2.91 9.43
CA ARG A 39 9.93 3.92 8.38
C ARG A 39 9.80 3.28 6.99
N ARG A 40 10.43 2.14 6.79
CA ARG A 40 10.37 1.42 5.52
C ARG A 40 8.95 0.97 5.20
N SER A 41 8.20 0.52 6.21
CA SER A 41 6.81 0.13 6.03
C SER A 41 5.97 1.32 5.57
N VAL A 42 6.09 2.44 6.27
CA VAL A 42 5.34 3.64 5.94
C VAL A 42 5.69 4.12 4.53
N GLN A 43 6.97 4.06 4.18
CA GLN A 43 7.41 4.48 2.85
C GLN A 43 6.82 3.61 1.74
N GLY A 44 6.77 2.30 1.94
CA GLY A 44 6.18 1.40 0.95
C GLY A 44 4.70 1.70 0.75
N ILE A 45 3.96 1.90 1.84
CA ILE A 45 2.52 2.22 1.76
C ILE A 45 2.32 3.56 1.07
N LEU A 46 3.10 4.54 1.45
CA LEU A 46 3.07 5.87 0.85
C LEU A 46 3.30 5.79 -0.67
N GLN A 47 4.22 4.97 -1.11
CA GLN A 47 4.52 4.82 -2.52
C GLN A 47 3.38 4.17 -3.29
N VAL A 48 2.62 3.28 -2.67
CA VAL A 48 1.43 2.72 -3.30
C VAL A 48 0.41 3.83 -3.55
N ALA A 49 0.21 4.71 -2.56
CA ALA A 49 -0.72 5.83 -2.72
C ALA A 49 -0.29 6.75 -3.86
N VAL A 50 1.00 7.06 -3.95
CA VAL A 50 1.51 7.93 -5.02
C VAL A 50 1.39 7.24 -6.38
N ALA A 51 1.62 5.93 -6.44
CA ALA A 51 1.43 5.18 -7.68
C ALA A 51 -0.02 5.26 -8.16
N GLN A 52 -0.97 5.11 -7.25
CA GLN A 52 -2.39 5.24 -7.59
C GLN A 52 -2.72 6.65 -8.06
N LEU A 53 -2.11 7.66 -7.44
CA LEU A 53 -2.29 9.04 -7.88
C LEU A 53 -1.79 9.23 -9.30
N HIS A 54 -0.63 8.65 -9.63
CA HIS A 54 -0.12 8.70 -10.99
C HIS A 54 -1.08 8.04 -11.98
N LEU A 55 -1.70 6.92 -11.60
CA LEU A 55 -2.70 6.28 -12.46
C LEU A 55 -3.87 7.20 -12.73
N GLN A 56 -4.35 7.89 -11.70
CA GLN A 56 -5.46 8.83 -11.86
C GLN A 56 -5.12 9.95 -12.83
N ARG A 57 -3.85 10.31 -12.90
CA ARG A 57 -3.38 11.41 -13.76
C ARG A 57 -2.89 10.91 -15.11
N GLY A 58 -3.09 9.65 -15.41
CA GLY A 58 -2.68 9.08 -16.70
C GLY A 58 -1.20 8.80 -16.81
N ASN A 59 -0.45 8.85 -15.72
CA ASN A 59 0.98 8.60 -15.74
C ASN A 59 1.27 7.13 -15.38
N GLN A 60 1.07 6.25 -16.35
CA GLN A 60 1.28 4.82 -16.12
C GLN A 60 2.73 4.46 -15.87
N ARG A 61 3.66 5.18 -16.49
CA ARG A 61 5.08 4.92 -16.28
C ARG A 61 5.48 5.23 -14.83
N GLY A 62 5.04 6.38 -14.30
CA GLY A 62 5.31 6.72 -12.91
C GLY A 62 4.73 5.71 -11.95
N ALA A 63 3.50 5.27 -12.22
CA ALA A 63 2.85 4.26 -11.40
C ALA A 63 3.63 2.95 -11.41
N THR A 64 4.07 2.52 -12.58
CA THR A 64 4.83 1.27 -12.72
C THR A 64 6.11 1.31 -11.86
N ILE A 65 6.85 2.40 -11.94
CA ILE A 65 8.07 2.56 -11.16
C ILE A 65 7.78 2.50 -9.67
N LEU A 66 6.77 3.24 -9.21
CA LEU A 66 6.48 3.34 -7.78
C LEU A 66 5.89 2.05 -7.22
N PHE A 67 5.04 1.35 -7.96
CA PHE A 67 4.56 0.05 -7.53
C PHE A 67 5.73 -0.92 -7.34
N GLY A 68 6.69 -0.90 -8.25
CA GLY A 68 7.86 -1.77 -8.13
C GLY A 68 8.69 -1.43 -6.90
N GLU A 69 8.91 -0.15 -6.63
CA GLU A 69 9.66 0.26 -5.44
C GLU A 69 8.92 -0.09 -4.17
N ALA A 70 7.61 0.11 -4.15
CA ALA A 70 6.80 -0.23 -2.99
C ALA A 70 6.91 -1.73 -2.65
N LEU A 71 6.79 -2.57 -3.66
CA LEU A 71 6.93 -4.02 -3.46
C LEU A 71 8.30 -4.38 -2.90
N GLY A 72 9.35 -3.77 -3.44
CA GLY A 72 10.69 -4.04 -2.95
C GLY A 72 10.86 -3.71 -1.48
N ARG A 73 10.27 -2.60 -1.04
CA ARG A 73 10.33 -2.21 0.36
C ARG A 73 9.46 -3.08 1.26
N LEU A 74 8.22 -3.30 0.84
CA LEU A 74 7.26 -4.03 1.68
C LEU A 74 7.62 -5.51 1.81
N ARG A 75 8.26 -6.08 0.80
CA ARG A 75 8.66 -7.50 0.81
C ARG A 75 10.04 -7.74 1.39
N ARG A 76 10.77 -6.68 1.71
CA ARG A 76 12.09 -6.85 2.29
C ARG A 76 11.98 -7.53 3.65
N PRO A 77 12.79 -8.57 3.92
CA PRO A 77 12.74 -9.26 5.21
C PRO A 77 12.93 -8.29 6.37
N GLY A 78 12.14 -8.47 7.41
CA GLY A 78 12.21 -7.60 8.58
C GLY A 78 11.38 -6.33 8.49
N THR A 79 10.61 -6.15 7.43
CA THR A 79 9.71 -5.01 7.34
C THR A 79 8.51 -5.21 8.27
N PRO A 80 8.31 -4.35 9.28
CA PRO A 80 7.18 -4.51 10.20
C PRO A 80 5.85 -4.30 9.49
N ASP A 81 4.83 -5.05 9.91
CA ASP A 81 3.51 -4.95 9.28
C ASP A 81 2.63 -3.84 9.87
N LEU A 82 3.01 -3.26 10.99
CA LEU A 82 2.27 -2.17 11.65
C LEU A 82 0.82 -2.55 11.95
N GLY A 83 0.54 -3.84 12.14
CA GLY A 83 -0.81 -4.32 12.39
C GLY A 83 -1.67 -4.43 11.15
N LEU A 84 -1.08 -4.28 9.97
CA LEU A 84 -1.80 -4.30 8.70
C LEU A 84 -1.53 -5.59 7.94
N ASP A 85 -2.44 -5.92 7.03
CA ASP A 85 -2.24 -7.04 6.10
C ASP A 85 -1.40 -6.56 4.92
N LEU A 86 -0.11 -6.42 5.14
CA LEU A 86 0.80 -5.97 4.07
C LEU A 86 1.01 -7.03 3.01
N GLU A 87 0.86 -8.31 3.38
CA GLU A 87 0.95 -9.38 2.39
C GLU A 87 -0.17 -9.24 1.35
N GLY A 88 -1.39 -9.03 1.80
CA GLY A 88 -2.52 -8.81 0.90
C GLY A 88 -2.33 -7.58 0.03
N LEU A 89 -1.80 -6.52 0.60
CA LEU A 89 -1.49 -5.32 -0.18
C LEU A 89 -0.46 -5.64 -1.27
N CYS A 90 0.58 -6.38 -0.93
CA CYS A 90 1.62 -6.74 -1.89
C CYS A 90 1.07 -7.60 -3.03
N VAL A 91 0.18 -8.54 -2.72
CA VAL A 91 -0.44 -9.36 -3.76
C VAL A 91 -1.21 -8.49 -4.75
N CYS A 92 -2.00 -7.55 -4.22
CA CYS A 92 -2.77 -6.64 -5.05
C CYS A 92 -1.86 -5.76 -5.92
N VAL A 93 -0.84 -5.17 -5.30
CA VAL A 93 0.09 -4.29 -6.01
C VAL A 93 0.87 -5.05 -7.09
N ALA A 94 1.28 -6.28 -6.77
CA ALA A 94 2.00 -7.10 -7.75
C ALA A 94 1.14 -7.38 -8.97
N GLU A 95 -0.15 -7.63 -8.78
CA GLU A 95 -1.05 -7.88 -9.91
C GLU A 95 -1.25 -6.61 -10.74
N ARG A 96 -1.43 -5.46 -10.10
CA ARG A 96 -1.53 -4.20 -10.83
C ARG A 96 -0.27 -3.92 -11.63
N LEU A 97 0.89 -4.18 -11.02
CA LEU A 97 2.17 -3.99 -11.69
C LEU A 97 2.29 -4.91 -12.91
N ARG A 98 1.89 -6.18 -12.75
CA ARG A 98 1.92 -7.13 -13.85
C ARG A 98 1.06 -6.64 -15.02
N LEU A 99 -0.16 -6.17 -14.73
CA LEU A 99 -1.04 -5.64 -15.77
C LEU A 99 -0.42 -4.45 -16.49
N LEU A 100 0.16 -3.52 -15.72
CA LEU A 100 0.81 -2.34 -16.32
C LEU A 100 1.99 -2.74 -17.21
N GLN A 101 2.79 -3.70 -16.77
CA GLN A 101 3.94 -4.16 -17.54
C GLN A 101 3.54 -4.88 -18.82
N GLN A 102 2.36 -5.48 -18.84
CA GLN A 102 1.84 -6.14 -20.03
C GLN A 102 1.07 -5.19 -20.94
N GLY A 103 0.90 -3.95 -20.52
CA GLY A 103 0.11 -3.00 -21.30
C GLY A 103 -1.39 -3.17 -21.15
N ASP A 104 -1.81 -3.90 -20.11
CA ASP A 104 -3.23 -4.11 -19.81
C ASP A 104 -3.75 -3.07 -18.85
N ASP A 105 -5.08 -3.01 -18.72
CA ASP A 105 -5.75 -2.07 -17.82
C ASP A 105 -5.56 -2.52 -16.38
N PRO A 106 -4.90 -1.71 -15.52
CA PRO A 106 -4.73 -2.08 -14.12
C PRO A 106 -6.04 -2.17 -13.36
N GLU A 107 -7.12 -1.61 -13.88
CA GLU A 107 -8.43 -1.70 -13.22
C GLU A 107 -9.09 -3.07 -13.41
N LEU A 108 -8.42 -3.99 -14.10
CA LEU A 108 -8.91 -5.37 -14.17
C LEU A 108 -8.74 -6.10 -12.83
N CYS A 109 -7.98 -5.56 -11.90
CA CYS A 109 -7.91 -6.13 -10.56
C CYS A 109 -8.38 -5.10 -9.54
N THR A 110 -8.56 -5.54 -8.30
CA THR A 110 -9.11 -4.67 -7.26
C THR A 110 -8.17 -3.52 -6.91
N VAL A 111 -8.76 -2.49 -6.33
CA VAL A 111 -8.02 -1.32 -5.85
C VAL A 111 -7.25 -1.70 -4.58
N PRO A 112 -6.00 -1.24 -4.42
CA PRO A 112 -5.25 -1.51 -3.20
C PRO A 112 -5.97 -1.03 -1.95
N GLU A 113 -5.90 -1.83 -0.90
CA GLU A 113 -6.58 -1.55 0.35
C GLU A 113 -5.70 -1.97 1.52
N LEU A 114 -5.80 -1.24 2.63
CA LEU A 114 -5.08 -1.56 3.84
C LEU A 114 -6.03 -2.24 4.82
N GLY A 115 -5.94 -3.55 4.91
CA GLY A 115 -6.72 -4.32 5.87
C GLY A 115 -5.93 -4.56 7.14
N LEU A 116 -6.60 -5.05 8.17
CA LEU A 116 -5.95 -5.39 9.41
C LEU A 116 -5.30 -6.77 9.30
N ASN A 117 -4.19 -6.93 10.00
CA ASN A 117 -3.53 -8.21 10.10
C ASN A 117 -4.38 -9.10 11.02
N ARG A 118 -4.83 -10.24 10.52
CA ARG A 118 -5.74 -11.13 11.24
C ARG A 118 -5.13 -12.46 11.57
N GLU A 119 -3.84 -12.57 11.46
CA GLU A 119 -3.23 -13.89 11.63
C GLU A 119 -3.54 -14.52 12.99
N MET A 120 -3.72 -13.70 14.01
CA MET A 120 -3.90 -14.21 15.35
C MET A 120 -5.27 -14.78 15.63
N GLY A 121 -6.27 -14.40 15.02
CA GLY A 121 -7.59 -14.81 15.43
C GLY A 121 -8.47 -15.26 14.32
N SER A 122 -8.00 -15.19 13.14
CA SER A 122 -8.88 -15.45 12.02
C SER A 122 -8.99 -16.93 11.75
N SER A 123 -10.19 -17.42 11.85
CA SER A 123 -10.53 -18.75 11.35
C SER A 123 -11.27 -18.64 10.03
N VAL A 124 -11.47 -17.45 9.53
CA VAL A 124 -12.24 -17.22 8.32
C VAL A 124 -11.28 -17.20 7.14
N PRO A 125 -11.53 -18.04 6.13
CA PRO A 125 -10.69 -18.02 4.95
C PRO A 125 -10.77 -16.68 4.25
N ARG A 126 -9.65 -16.24 3.70
CA ARG A 126 -9.65 -15.06 2.88
C ARG A 126 -10.03 -15.45 1.48
N PHE A 127 -10.87 -14.67 0.90
CA PHE A 127 -11.23 -14.86 -0.49
C PHE A 127 -10.47 -13.83 -1.30
N GLU A 128 -9.46 -14.33 -1.98
CA GLU A 128 -8.51 -13.46 -2.66
C GLU A 128 -8.74 -13.45 -4.13
N ALA A 129 -9.93 -13.46 -4.50
CA ALA A 129 -10.22 -13.57 -5.91
C ALA A 129 -9.67 -12.44 -6.71
N ASP A 130 -9.34 -11.36 -6.09
CA ASP A 130 -9.30 -10.15 -6.86
C ASP A 130 -7.97 -9.73 -7.20
N CYS A 131 -7.05 -9.84 -6.86
CA CYS A 131 -5.79 -9.34 -7.39
C CYS A 131 -4.84 -10.48 -7.61
#